data_12bce5232fa1aec62adcf9f963502ff8
#
_entry.id   12bce5232fa1aec62adcf9f963502ff8
#
_cell.length_a   1.000
_cell.length_b   1.000
_cell.length_c   1.000
_cell.angle_alpha   90.00
_cell.angle_beta   90.00
_cell.angle_gamma   90.00
#
_symmetry.space_group_name_H-M   'P 1'
#
loop_
_entity.id
_entity.type
_entity.pdbx_description
1 polymer ?
#
loop_
_entity_poly.entity_id
_entity_poly.type
_entity_poly.pdbx_seq_one_letter_code
_entity_poly.pdbx_strand_id
1 'polypeptide(L)'
;FARETLADDIKRMEMVPGNMYNFHPGSHVQQGPEIAIDFIAETLNAVLTPELTTTVLLETMAGKGSEVGRTFEELRAIIDKVNLSDKLGVCLDTCHVNDAGYDVVNALDDVLEEFDKVIGIDRLKAVHLNDSKNPFGSHKDRHETIGNGHIGADAIKRIINHPTLRDLP
;
A
#
# COMPACT_ATOMS: atom_id res chain seq x y z
N PHE A 1 -11.73 -8.28 -16.96
CA PHE A 1 -10.39 -8.86 -16.75
C PHE A 1 -9.89 -8.60 -15.33
N ALA A 2 -9.56 -7.36 -14.93
CA ALA A 2 -9.00 -7.08 -13.59
C ALA A 2 -9.88 -7.61 -12.43
N ARG A 3 -11.20 -7.39 -12.51
CA ARG A 3 -12.16 -7.88 -11.52
C ARG A 3 -12.19 -9.42 -11.44
N GLU A 4 -12.14 -10.10 -12.57
CA GLU A 4 -12.13 -11.57 -12.63
C GLU A 4 -10.83 -12.13 -12.04
N THR A 5 -9.69 -11.49 -12.36
CA THR A 5 -8.38 -11.86 -11.80
C THR A 5 -8.38 -11.70 -10.28
N LEU A 6 -8.81 -10.54 -9.78
CA LEU A 6 -8.89 -10.29 -8.34
C LEU A 6 -9.80 -11.31 -7.62
N ALA A 7 -10.97 -11.62 -8.22
CA ALA A 7 -11.88 -12.62 -7.67
C ALA A 7 -11.27 -14.02 -7.62
N ASP A 8 -10.53 -14.44 -8.68
CA ASP A 8 -9.86 -15.74 -8.72
C ASP A 8 -8.71 -15.81 -7.71
N ASP A 9 -7.92 -14.73 -7.60
CA ASP A 9 -6.81 -14.66 -6.65
C ASP A 9 -7.31 -14.73 -5.20
N ILE A 10 -8.34 -13.95 -4.84
CA ILE A 10 -8.95 -14.00 -3.50
C ILE A 10 -9.50 -15.40 -3.21
N LYS A 11 -10.19 -16.03 -4.17
CA LYS A 11 -10.67 -17.39 -4.02
C LYS A 11 -9.55 -18.39 -3.74
N ARG A 12 -8.38 -18.22 -4.35
CA ARG A 12 -7.19 -19.05 -4.08
C ARG A 12 -6.63 -18.78 -2.69
N MET A 13 -6.61 -17.51 -2.26
CA MET A 13 -6.16 -17.14 -0.92
C MET A 13 -7.03 -17.76 0.18
N GLU A 14 -8.33 -17.89 -0.04
CA GLU A 14 -9.24 -18.56 0.92
C GLU A 14 -8.93 -20.07 1.13
N MET A 15 -8.08 -20.68 0.31
CA MET A 15 -7.52 -22.01 0.59
C MET A 15 -6.56 -22.04 1.79
N VAL A 16 -6.09 -20.86 2.22
CA VAL A 16 -5.27 -20.65 3.40
C VAL A 16 -5.95 -19.58 4.27
N PRO A 17 -6.95 -19.94 5.07
CA PRO A 17 -7.77 -18.97 5.81
C PRO A 17 -6.97 -18.03 6.71
N GLY A 18 -7.40 -16.77 6.81
CA GLY A 18 -6.74 -15.75 7.63
C GLY A 18 -5.48 -15.17 7.01
N ASN A 19 -5.26 -15.39 5.72
CA ASN A 19 -4.11 -14.86 4.98
C ASN A 19 -4.35 -13.41 4.52
N MET A 20 -3.31 -12.80 3.96
CA MET A 20 -3.36 -11.46 3.37
C MET A 20 -3.08 -11.53 1.88
N TYR A 21 -3.82 -10.74 1.11
CA TYR A 21 -3.62 -10.58 -0.33
C TYR A 21 -3.29 -9.12 -0.63
N ASN A 22 -2.09 -8.86 -1.13
CA ASN A 22 -1.63 -7.52 -1.46
C ASN A 22 -1.69 -7.26 -2.98
N PHE A 23 -2.08 -6.06 -3.37
CA PHE A 23 -2.07 -5.66 -4.78
C PHE A 23 -1.83 -4.15 -4.94
N HIS A 24 -1.27 -3.76 -6.08
CA HIS A 24 -1.20 -2.36 -6.50
C HIS A 24 -2.60 -1.89 -6.89
N PRO A 25 -3.14 -0.80 -6.32
CA PRO A 25 -4.52 -0.37 -6.57
C PRO A 25 -4.84 -0.13 -8.03
N GLY A 26 -3.88 0.39 -8.80
CA GLY A 26 -4.02 0.59 -10.23
C GLY A 26 -3.58 1.97 -10.72
N SER A 27 -4.15 2.38 -11.85
CA SER A 27 -3.75 3.61 -12.54
C SER A 27 -4.95 4.30 -13.15
N HIS A 28 -4.97 5.64 -13.13
CA HIS A 28 -6.07 6.43 -13.67
C HIS A 28 -6.02 6.64 -15.20
N VAL A 29 -4.95 6.23 -15.86
CA VAL A 29 -4.79 6.24 -17.33
C VAL A 29 -5.28 7.56 -17.94
N GLN A 30 -4.85 8.71 -17.41
CA GLN A 30 -5.21 10.08 -17.79
C GLN A 30 -6.69 10.50 -17.55
N GLN A 31 -7.50 9.66 -16.91
CA GLN A 31 -8.89 9.99 -16.57
C GLN A 31 -9.03 10.79 -15.26
N GLY A 32 -7.96 10.87 -14.48
CA GLY A 32 -7.93 11.50 -13.17
C GLY A 32 -8.05 10.49 -12.02
N PRO A 33 -7.43 10.79 -10.86
CA PRO A 33 -7.38 9.87 -9.73
C PRO A 33 -8.76 9.54 -9.16
N GLU A 34 -9.70 10.51 -9.14
CA GLU A 34 -11.05 10.31 -8.62
C GLU A 34 -11.81 9.20 -9.35
N ILE A 35 -11.74 9.19 -10.70
CA ILE A 35 -12.40 8.18 -11.54
C ILE A 35 -11.78 6.80 -11.29
N ALA A 36 -10.46 6.74 -11.18
CA ALA A 36 -9.80 5.46 -10.89
C ALA A 36 -10.11 4.95 -9.48
N ILE A 37 -10.18 5.81 -8.48
CA ILE A 37 -10.62 5.47 -7.12
C ILE A 37 -12.03 4.86 -7.15
N ASP A 38 -12.94 5.44 -7.93
CA ASP A 38 -14.30 4.89 -8.09
C ASP A 38 -14.27 3.48 -8.69
N PHE A 39 -13.52 3.26 -9.78
CA PHE A 39 -13.40 1.94 -10.40
C PHE A 39 -12.74 0.91 -9.49
N ILE A 40 -11.72 1.30 -8.71
CA ILE A 40 -11.07 0.42 -7.74
C ILE A 40 -12.07 0.02 -6.65
N ALA A 41 -12.80 0.99 -6.10
CA ALA A 41 -13.81 0.73 -5.06
C ALA A 41 -14.97 -0.13 -5.60
N GLU A 42 -15.46 0.13 -6.81
CA GLU A 42 -16.48 -0.71 -7.46
C GLU A 42 -15.99 -2.14 -7.66
N THR A 43 -14.73 -2.32 -8.06
CA THR A 43 -14.11 -3.65 -8.23
C THR A 43 -14.07 -4.39 -6.90
N LEU A 44 -13.61 -3.73 -5.84
CA LEU A 44 -13.55 -4.30 -4.49
C LEU A 44 -14.95 -4.63 -3.97
N ASN A 45 -15.92 -3.73 -4.10
CA ASN A 45 -17.31 -3.96 -3.71
C ASN A 45 -17.98 -5.14 -4.43
N ALA A 46 -17.51 -5.44 -5.64
CA ALA A 46 -18.05 -6.55 -6.41
C ALA A 46 -17.41 -7.90 -6.08
N VAL A 47 -16.25 -7.91 -5.42
CA VAL A 47 -15.46 -9.13 -5.14
C VAL A 47 -15.47 -9.49 -3.66
N LEU A 48 -15.47 -8.50 -2.76
CA LEU A 48 -15.47 -8.74 -1.32
C LEU A 48 -16.80 -9.29 -0.85
N THR A 49 -16.76 -10.28 0.03
CA THR A 49 -17.95 -10.84 0.70
C THR A 49 -17.75 -10.87 2.22
N PRO A 50 -18.82 -10.86 3.02
CA PRO A 50 -18.72 -10.91 4.49
C PRO A 50 -17.98 -12.14 5.01
N GLU A 51 -18.06 -13.26 4.29
CA GLU A 51 -17.49 -14.54 4.69
C GLU A 51 -15.97 -14.63 4.47
N LEU A 52 -15.38 -13.70 3.70
CA LEU A 52 -13.95 -13.70 3.43
C LEU A 52 -13.13 -13.65 4.72
N THR A 53 -12.15 -14.54 4.82
CA THR A 53 -11.16 -14.59 5.90
C THR A 53 -9.86 -13.87 5.50
N THR A 54 -9.62 -13.70 4.21
CA THR A 54 -8.47 -12.98 3.65
C THR A 54 -8.62 -11.48 3.87
N THR A 55 -7.59 -10.83 4.40
CA THR A 55 -7.49 -9.38 4.42
C THR A 55 -6.88 -8.90 3.10
N VAL A 56 -7.57 -8.02 2.39
CA VAL A 56 -7.08 -7.46 1.12
C VAL A 56 -6.32 -6.17 1.38
N LEU A 57 -5.06 -6.12 0.96
CA LEU A 57 -4.18 -5.00 1.22
C LEU A 57 -4.03 -4.11 -0.03
N LEU A 58 -4.27 -2.83 0.17
CA LEU A 58 -3.90 -1.79 -0.79
C LEU A 58 -2.43 -1.43 -0.57
N GLU A 59 -1.60 -1.57 -1.57
CA GLU A 59 -0.20 -1.17 -1.47
C GLU A 59 -0.05 0.35 -1.65
N THR A 60 0.82 0.97 -0.85
CA THR A 60 1.26 2.35 -1.11
C THR A 60 2.06 2.41 -2.40
N MET A 61 1.85 3.44 -3.23
CA MET A 61 2.44 3.56 -4.56
C MET A 61 3.42 4.75 -4.65
N ALA A 62 4.40 4.63 -5.54
CA ALA A 62 5.40 5.68 -5.77
C ALA A 62 4.86 6.91 -6.53
N GLY A 63 3.70 6.78 -7.16
CA GLY A 63 3.14 7.84 -8.01
C GLY A 63 3.79 7.92 -9.39
N LYS A 64 4.31 6.80 -9.89
CA LYS A 64 4.89 6.73 -11.22
C LYS A 64 3.80 6.86 -12.29
N GLY A 65 3.92 7.87 -13.11
CA GLY A 65 2.96 8.15 -14.18
C GLY A 65 1.57 8.49 -13.64
N SER A 66 0.63 7.57 -13.76
CA SER A 66 -0.77 7.73 -13.36
C SER A 66 -1.22 6.74 -12.28
N GLU A 67 -0.29 6.20 -11.51
CA GLU A 67 -0.58 5.32 -10.38
C GLU A 67 -1.46 6.00 -9.34
N VAL A 68 -2.39 5.22 -8.76
CA VAL A 68 -3.28 5.63 -7.67
C VAL A 68 -2.85 4.92 -6.38
N GLY A 69 -2.93 5.63 -5.25
CA GLY A 69 -2.43 5.14 -3.96
C GLY A 69 -1.07 5.72 -3.61
N ARG A 70 -0.64 6.78 -4.31
CA ARG A 70 0.61 7.50 -4.05
C ARG A 70 0.56 8.38 -2.79
N THR A 71 -0.63 8.77 -2.36
CA THR A 71 -0.83 9.47 -1.09
C THR A 71 -1.75 8.67 -0.18
N PHE A 72 -1.63 8.91 1.12
CA PHE A 72 -2.48 8.25 2.10
C PHE A 72 -3.95 8.64 1.93
N GLU A 73 -4.24 9.87 1.46
CA GLU A 73 -5.59 10.33 1.13
C GLU A 73 -6.21 9.56 -0.04
N GLU A 74 -5.44 9.22 -1.08
CA GLU A 74 -5.94 8.40 -2.19
C GLU A 74 -6.32 6.99 -1.70
N LEU A 75 -5.49 6.37 -0.85
CA LEU A 75 -5.81 5.07 -0.23
C LEU A 75 -7.04 5.17 0.68
N ARG A 76 -7.10 6.23 1.49
CA ARG A 76 -8.26 6.50 2.36
C ARG A 76 -9.54 6.68 1.53
N ALA A 77 -9.48 7.41 0.44
CA ALA A 77 -10.62 7.60 -0.45
C ALA A 77 -11.14 6.30 -1.08
N ILE A 78 -10.24 5.35 -1.40
CA ILE A 78 -10.65 4.00 -1.83
C ILE A 78 -11.37 3.29 -0.69
N ILE A 79 -10.76 3.27 0.51
CA ILE A 79 -11.29 2.58 1.69
C ILE A 79 -12.70 3.09 2.05
N ASP A 80 -12.91 4.41 2.01
CA ASP A 80 -14.19 5.04 2.35
C ASP A 80 -15.32 4.69 1.38
N LYS A 81 -15.00 4.31 0.15
CA LYS A 81 -15.98 3.92 -0.88
C LYS A 81 -16.26 2.41 -0.90
N VAL A 82 -15.55 1.62 -0.09
CA VAL A 82 -15.74 0.17 -0.02
C VAL A 82 -16.66 -0.21 1.13
N ASN A 83 -17.77 -0.90 0.82
CA ASN A 83 -18.80 -1.29 1.78
C ASN A 83 -18.28 -2.20 2.90
N LEU A 84 -17.40 -3.14 2.55
CA LEU A 84 -16.75 -4.08 3.47
C LEU A 84 -15.31 -3.62 3.77
N SER A 85 -15.17 -2.37 4.18
CA SER A 85 -13.85 -1.77 4.44
C SER A 85 -13.11 -2.41 5.61
N ASP A 86 -13.79 -3.15 6.47
CA ASP A 86 -13.18 -3.99 7.51
C ASP A 86 -12.33 -5.15 6.95
N LYS A 87 -12.59 -5.55 5.70
CA LYS A 87 -11.78 -6.55 4.97
C LYS A 87 -10.50 -5.94 4.34
N LEU A 88 -10.34 -4.61 4.41
CA LEU A 88 -9.21 -3.92 3.82
C LEU A 88 -8.15 -3.57 4.86
N GLY A 89 -6.89 -3.70 4.45
CA GLY A 89 -5.71 -3.15 5.11
C GLY A 89 -4.82 -2.41 4.12
N VAL A 90 -3.66 -2.00 4.59
CA VAL A 90 -2.63 -1.34 3.77
C VAL A 90 -1.30 -2.09 3.93
N CYS A 91 -0.60 -2.25 2.84
CA CYS A 91 0.81 -2.64 2.80
C CYS A 91 1.65 -1.39 2.51
N LEU A 92 2.58 -1.06 3.39
CA LEU A 92 3.50 0.05 3.22
C LEU A 92 4.78 -0.46 2.54
N ASP A 93 5.02 -0.05 1.29
CA ASP A 93 6.30 -0.28 0.63
C ASP A 93 7.24 0.90 0.89
N THR A 94 8.40 0.63 1.48
CA THR A 94 9.36 1.66 1.90
C THR A 94 9.98 2.41 0.72
N CYS A 95 10.20 1.74 -0.41
CA CYS A 95 10.64 2.38 -1.66
C CYS A 95 9.55 3.29 -2.21
N HIS A 96 8.31 2.79 -2.28
CA HIS A 96 7.19 3.54 -2.85
C HIS A 96 6.90 4.82 -2.08
N VAL A 97 6.77 4.75 -0.75
CA VAL A 97 6.50 5.95 0.05
C VAL A 97 7.65 6.95 -0.01
N ASN A 98 8.91 6.49 0.01
CA ASN A 98 10.07 7.37 -0.18
C ASN A 98 10.04 8.06 -1.54
N ASP A 99 9.76 7.32 -2.60
CA ASP A 99 9.67 7.86 -3.96
C ASP A 99 8.44 8.77 -4.13
N ALA A 100 7.36 8.53 -3.39
CA ALA A 100 6.17 9.39 -3.36
C ALA A 100 6.36 10.71 -2.61
N GLY A 101 7.40 10.82 -1.77
CA GLY A 101 7.71 12.05 -1.03
C GLY A 101 7.45 11.98 0.47
N TYR A 102 7.29 10.77 1.04
CA TYR A 102 7.26 10.54 2.48
C TYR A 102 8.67 10.18 2.97
N ASP A 103 9.27 11.02 3.81
CA ASP A 103 10.69 10.87 4.23
C ASP A 103 10.87 9.78 5.30
N VAL A 104 10.88 8.52 4.87
CA VAL A 104 11.15 7.37 5.75
C VAL A 104 12.60 7.31 6.24
N VAL A 105 13.49 8.11 5.63
CA VAL A 105 14.90 8.15 5.99
C VAL A 105 15.15 9.04 7.21
N ASN A 106 14.56 10.23 7.25
CA ASN A 106 14.86 11.21 8.30
C ASN A 106 13.67 11.51 9.23
N ALA A 107 12.43 11.19 8.81
CA ALA A 107 11.20 11.56 9.49
C ALA A 107 10.19 10.39 9.54
N LEU A 108 10.66 9.18 9.84
CA LEU A 108 9.81 7.97 9.87
C LEU A 108 8.62 8.12 10.83
N ASP A 109 8.85 8.69 12.03
CA ASP A 109 7.79 8.89 13.01
C ASP A 109 6.69 9.82 12.48
N ASP A 110 7.07 10.91 11.80
CA ASP A 110 6.12 11.87 11.20
C ASP A 110 5.31 11.21 10.08
N VAL A 111 5.95 10.35 9.27
CA VAL A 111 5.26 9.57 8.21
C VAL A 111 4.24 8.62 8.82
N LEU A 112 4.59 7.93 9.90
CA LEU A 112 3.66 7.02 10.59
C LEU A 112 2.53 7.76 11.30
N GLU A 113 2.80 8.94 11.87
CA GLU A 113 1.78 9.81 12.47
C GLU A 113 0.79 10.32 11.39
N GLU A 114 1.29 10.73 10.22
CA GLU A 114 0.45 11.12 9.09
C GLU A 114 -0.40 9.94 8.60
N PHE A 115 0.21 8.75 8.49
CA PHE A 115 -0.52 7.52 8.14
C PHE A 115 -1.64 7.24 9.15
N ASP A 116 -1.36 7.31 10.44
CA ASP A 116 -2.35 7.09 11.51
C ASP A 116 -3.49 8.09 11.43
N LYS A 117 -3.17 9.36 11.24
CA LYS A 117 -4.15 10.45 11.13
C LYS A 117 -5.07 10.30 9.93
N VAL A 118 -4.55 9.87 8.77
CA VAL A 118 -5.31 9.80 7.52
C VAL A 118 -6.03 8.47 7.37
N ILE A 119 -5.35 7.36 7.63
CA ILE A 119 -5.86 6.00 7.37
C ILE A 119 -6.26 5.29 8.66
N GLY A 120 -5.45 5.45 9.71
CA GLY A 120 -5.51 4.70 10.96
C GLY A 120 -4.44 3.62 11.00
N ILE A 121 -3.62 3.61 12.05
CA ILE A 121 -2.48 2.69 12.19
C ILE A 121 -2.91 1.22 12.24
N ASP A 122 -4.11 0.94 12.73
CA ASP A 122 -4.68 -0.41 12.78
C ASP A 122 -4.89 -1.05 11.40
N ARG A 123 -4.91 -0.23 10.34
CA ARG A 123 -5.01 -0.69 8.95
C ARG A 123 -3.67 -1.03 8.33
N LEU A 124 -2.56 -0.67 8.94
CA LEU A 124 -1.23 -1.09 8.49
C LEU A 124 -1.01 -2.55 8.87
N LYS A 125 -0.99 -3.44 7.87
CA LYS A 125 -0.97 -4.89 8.08
C LYS A 125 0.30 -5.57 7.61
N ALA A 126 1.06 -4.95 6.71
CA ALA A 126 2.29 -5.50 6.17
C ALA A 126 3.25 -4.40 5.73
N VAL A 127 4.52 -4.75 5.62
CA VAL A 127 5.58 -3.86 5.10
C VAL A 127 6.33 -4.58 4.00
N HIS A 128 6.36 -4.00 2.80
CA HIS A 128 7.34 -4.36 1.80
C HIS A 128 8.63 -3.57 2.06
N LEU A 129 9.64 -4.28 2.54
CA LEU A 129 10.92 -3.68 2.92
C LEU A 129 11.85 -3.62 1.71
N ASN A 130 11.85 -2.51 1.02
CA ASN A 130 12.64 -2.26 -0.19
C ASN A 130 13.52 -1.01 -0.04
N ASP A 131 14.72 -1.06 -0.59
CA ASP A 131 15.54 0.14 -0.81
C ASP A 131 15.24 0.74 -2.19
N SER A 132 15.49 2.03 -2.39
CA SER A 132 15.20 2.71 -3.66
C SER A 132 16.47 3.03 -4.44
N LYS A 133 16.45 2.75 -5.76
CA LYS A 133 17.48 3.22 -6.72
C LYS A 133 17.48 4.73 -6.90
N ASN A 134 16.39 5.39 -6.51
CA ASN A 134 16.16 6.78 -6.83
C ASN A 134 16.17 7.63 -5.56
N PRO A 135 16.49 8.93 -5.68
CA PRO A 135 16.39 9.85 -4.57
C PRO A 135 14.94 10.07 -4.13
N PHE A 136 14.78 10.56 -2.92
CA PHE A 136 13.52 10.97 -2.32
C PHE A 136 12.64 11.79 -3.30
N GLY A 137 11.34 11.49 -3.35
CA GLY A 137 10.37 12.21 -4.17
C GLY A 137 10.52 12.02 -5.69
N SER A 138 11.16 10.95 -6.13
CA SER A 138 11.47 10.72 -7.55
C SER A 138 10.31 10.24 -8.40
N HIS A 139 9.26 9.64 -7.80
CA HIS A 139 8.13 9.00 -8.49
C HIS A 139 8.54 7.94 -9.52
N LYS A 140 9.50 7.06 -9.16
CA LYS A 140 10.11 6.11 -10.12
C LYS A 140 9.76 4.65 -9.91
N ASP A 141 9.57 4.21 -8.67
CA ASP A 141 9.36 2.81 -8.35
C ASP A 141 10.43 1.91 -8.97
N ARG A 142 11.62 1.92 -8.40
CA ARG A 142 12.73 1.04 -8.76
C ARG A 142 13.48 0.63 -7.51
N HIS A 143 13.33 -0.64 -7.15
CA HIS A 143 13.97 -1.22 -6.00
C HIS A 143 15.47 -1.41 -6.20
N GLU A 144 16.23 -1.28 -5.12
CA GLU A 144 17.65 -1.59 -5.04
C GLU A 144 17.87 -2.66 -3.95
N THR A 145 19.01 -3.32 -4.01
CA THR A 145 19.45 -4.19 -2.93
C THR A 145 19.55 -3.39 -1.63
N ILE A 146 18.98 -3.93 -0.56
CA ILE A 146 18.96 -3.28 0.76
C ILE A 146 20.35 -2.82 1.16
N GLY A 147 20.48 -1.55 1.50
CA GLY A 147 21.73 -0.89 1.89
C GLY A 147 22.55 -0.29 0.74
N ASN A 148 22.16 -0.53 -0.50
CA ASN A 148 22.84 0.01 -1.69
C ASN A 148 22.05 1.14 -2.37
N GLY A 149 20.85 1.42 -1.90
CA GLY A 149 19.99 2.48 -2.44
C GLY A 149 20.05 3.79 -1.65
N HIS A 150 19.10 4.67 -1.96
CA HIS A 150 18.99 6.00 -1.37
C HIS A 150 18.34 6.00 0.01
N ILE A 151 17.58 4.95 0.40
CA ILE A 151 17.07 4.76 1.75
C ILE A 151 18.23 4.33 2.66
N GLY A 152 18.99 3.34 2.24
CA GLY A 152 20.22 2.91 2.88
C GLY A 152 20.03 2.06 4.13
N ALA A 153 21.09 1.36 4.51
CA ALA A 153 21.07 0.33 5.57
C ALA A 153 20.65 0.89 6.95
N ASP A 154 21.06 2.12 7.30
CA ASP A 154 20.75 2.70 8.61
C ASP A 154 19.26 3.06 8.76
N ALA A 155 18.63 3.58 7.70
CA ALA A 155 17.19 3.82 7.72
C ALA A 155 16.40 2.51 7.73
N ILE A 156 16.77 1.54 6.91
CA ILE A 156 16.18 0.20 6.91
C ILE A 156 16.26 -0.43 8.31
N LYS A 157 17.41 -0.32 8.98
CA LYS A 157 17.58 -0.81 10.35
C LYS A 157 16.63 -0.11 11.35
N ARG A 158 16.40 1.19 11.21
CA ARG A 158 15.40 1.90 12.03
C ARG A 158 13.99 1.40 11.76
N ILE A 159 13.64 1.23 10.50
CA ILE A 159 12.31 0.75 10.06
C ILE A 159 12.00 -0.62 10.68
N ILE A 160 12.87 -1.61 10.53
CA ILE A 160 12.62 -2.97 11.03
C ILE A 160 12.62 -3.08 12.55
N ASN A 161 13.19 -2.11 13.27
CA ASN A 161 13.20 -2.08 14.74
C ASN A 161 12.16 -1.09 15.30
N HIS A 162 11.41 -0.40 14.43
CA HIS A 162 10.42 0.56 14.90
C HIS A 162 9.27 -0.16 15.64
N PRO A 163 8.86 0.32 16.83
CA PRO A 163 7.84 -0.36 17.65
C PRO A 163 6.53 -0.65 16.91
N THR A 164 6.12 0.23 16.02
CA THR A 164 4.89 0.07 15.22
C THR A 164 5.03 -0.94 14.08
N LEU A 165 6.24 -1.15 13.56
CA LEU A 165 6.48 -1.93 12.32
C LEU A 165 7.07 -3.30 12.58
N ARG A 166 7.89 -3.48 13.61
CA ARG A 166 8.72 -4.67 13.86
C ARG A 166 7.95 -5.99 13.99
N ASP A 167 6.68 -5.92 14.35
CA ASP A 167 5.83 -7.10 14.54
C ASP A 167 4.92 -7.37 13.34
N LEU A 168 5.01 -6.55 12.28
CA LEU A 168 4.31 -6.75 11.01
C LEU A 168 5.11 -7.70 10.10
N PRO A 169 4.41 -8.52 9.29
CA PRO A 169 5.05 -9.34 8.26
C PRO A 169 5.64 -8.50 7.14
#